data_c3fc227953721c3275b6cee300a2c107
#
_entry.id   c3fc227953721c3275b6cee300a2c107
#
_cell.length_a   1.000
_cell.length_b   1.000
_cell.length_c   1.000
_cell.angle_alpha   90.00
_cell.angle_beta   90.00
_cell.angle_gamma   90.00
#
_symmetry.space_group_name_H-M   'P 1'
#
loop_
_entity.id
_entity.type
_entity.pdbx_description
1 polymer ?
#
loop_
_entity_poly.entity_id
_entity_poly.type
_entity_poly.pdbx_seq_one_letter_code
_entity_poly.pdbx_strand_id
1 'polypeptide(L)'
;MTPSVYTVRASSWGALFECAYRWEAIHLLKMRNVVGLRAALGTAIHTGTAAYDQSVLDGSGLTVDDAAGAFVDKLHDPSNEYNPESDDLNLKEAERIGISLTTKYCLEITPRYDFVAVEMETKPLDIDCGGGIVIRLTGTMDRARVRRTALGPGIADLKSGSKAVAQGVAVTKGHGPQIGTYELLYEHTTGEDIGDTAEIIGLKTKGTPEVATAQIANAKRVMVGTEETPGLIQFAADMFRSGRFYPNPKSLLCDKKYCPRYGTCQFHE
;
A
#
# COMPACT_ATOMS: atom_id res chain seq x y z
N MET A 1 4.32 22.95 26.03
CA MET A 1 4.43 21.49 26.07
C MET A 1 4.98 21.04 24.73
N THR A 2 5.89 20.08 24.70
CA THR A 2 6.37 19.50 23.45
C THR A 2 5.22 18.70 22.82
N PRO A 3 4.92 18.87 21.52
CA PRO A 3 3.84 18.14 20.88
C PRO A 3 4.14 16.64 20.81
N SER A 4 3.10 15.82 20.92
CA SER A 4 3.18 14.37 20.68
C SER A 4 3.11 14.10 19.18
N VAL A 5 4.13 13.43 18.62
CA VAL A 5 4.21 13.11 17.21
C VAL A 5 3.78 11.66 16.97
N TYR A 6 2.76 11.46 16.17
CA TYR A 6 2.28 10.13 15.74
C TYR A 6 2.60 9.89 14.28
N THR A 7 3.47 8.91 14.02
CA THR A 7 3.82 8.55 12.64
C THR A 7 2.79 7.58 12.06
N VAL A 8 2.16 7.99 10.95
CA VAL A 8 1.20 7.19 10.21
C VAL A 8 1.73 6.96 8.79
N ARG A 9 2.02 5.72 8.46
CA ARG A 9 2.44 5.34 7.10
C ARG A 9 1.23 5.34 6.17
N ALA A 10 1.43 5.73 4.92
CA ALA A 10 0.39 5.77 3.89
C ALA A 10 -0.41 4.45 3.83
N SER A 11 0.26 3.30 3.84
CA SER A 11 -0.38 1.98 3.79
C SER A 11 -1.10 1.56 5.08
N SER A 12 -0.97 2.30 6.19
CA SER A 12 -1.53 1.91 7.49
C SER A 12 -2.87 2.56 7.84
N TRP A 13 -3.34 3.52 7.03
CA TRP A 13 -4.60 4.23 7.29
C TRP A 13 -5.81 3.30 7.34
N GLY A 14 -5.93 2.37 6.40
CA GLY A 14 -7.01 1.38 6.42
C GLY A 14 -7.03 0.58 7.71
N ALA A 15 -5.87 0.13 8.18
CA ALA A 15 -5.76 -0.63 9.44
C ALA A 15 -6.07 0.21 10.68
N LEU A 16 -5.76 1.53 10.67
CA LEU A 16 -6.08 2.44 11.79
C LEU A 16 -7.58 2.55 12.00
N PHE A 17 -8.36 2.68 10.92
CA PHE A 17 -9.83 2.79 11.01
C PHE A 17 -10.53 1.43 10.99
N GLU A 18 -9.87 0.35 10.56
CA GLU A 18 -10.40 -1.01 10.64
C GLU A 18 -10.44 -1.53 12.09
N CYS A 19 -9.29 -1.43 12.82
CA CYS A 19 -9.20 -1.74 14.24
C CYS A 19 -8.04 -0.95 14.85
N ALA A 20 -8.34 0.20 15.43
CA ALA A 20 -7.34 1.08 16.03
C ALA A 20 -6.53 0.39 17.13
N TYR A 21 -7.16 -0.49 17.91
CA TYR A 21 -6.51 -1.26 18.98
C TYR A 21 -5.42 -2.22 18.45
N ARG A 22 -5.66 -2.82 17.27
CA ARG A 22 -4.65 -3.61 16.55
C ARG A 22 -3.55 -2.71 15.96
N TRP A 23 -3.94 -1.57 15.37
CA TRP A 23 -2.99 -0.61 14.79
C TRP A 23 -2.02 -0.08 15.85
N GLU A 24 -2.51 0.28 17.04
CA GLU A 24 -1.70 0.70 18.18
C GLU A 24 -0.66 -0.38 18.55
N ALA A 25 -1.08 -1.66 18.62
CA ALA A 25 -0.18 -2.77 18.92
C ALA A 25 0.99 -2.83 17.95
N ILE A 26 0.71 -2.72 16.67
CA ILE A 26 1.72 -2.86 15.61
C ILE A 26 2.59 -1.61 15.52
N HIS A 27 1.97 -0.42 15.51
CA HIS A 27 2.67 0.81 15.14
C HIS A 27 3.24 1.58 16.33
N LEU A 28 2.58 1.54 17.48
CA LEU A 28 3.06 2.22 18.71
C LEU A 28 3.80 1.27 19.64
N LEU A 29 3.25 0.08 19.90
CA LEU A 29 3.85 -0.90 20.82
C LEU A 29 4.83 -1.85 20.14
N LYS A 30 5.01 -1.76 18.79
CA LYS A 30 5.96 -2.55 18.01
C LYS A 30 5.78 -4.07 18.11
N MET A 31 4.56 -4.52 18.43
CA MET A 31 4.24 -5.94 18.37
C MET A 31 4.24 -6.44 16.93
N ARG A 32 4.77 -7.63 16.69
CA ARG A 32 4.91 -8.20 15.34
C ARG A 32 4.25 -9.55 15.25
N ASN A 33 3.65 -9.83 14.09
CA ASN A 33 3.33 -11.18 13.64
C ASN A 33 4.23 -11.53 12.46
N VAL A 34 4.60 -12.79 12.37
CA VAL A 34 5.24 -13.31 11.15
C VAL A 34 4.18 -13.36 10.05
N VAL A 35 4.47 -12.75 8.92
CA VAL A 35 3.58 -12.72 7.76
C VAL A 35 3.54 -14.07 7.05
N GLY A 36 2.52 -14.32 6.24
CA GLY A 36 2.45 -15.51 5.39
C GLY A 36 3.17 -15.35 4.06
N LEU A 37 3.35 -16.47 3.34
CA LEU A 37 3.96 -16.50 2.01
C LEU A 37 3.26 -15.59 0.99
N ARG A 38 1.94 -15.36 1.15
CA ARG A 38 1.19 -14.43 0.27
C ARG A 38 1.67 -12.99 0.38
N ALA A 39 2.13 -12.56 1.55
CA ALA A 39 2.71 -11.23 1.72
C ALA A 39 4.10 -11.15 1.06
N ALA A 40 4.94 -12.18 1.22
CA ALA A 40 6.22 -12.29 0.55
C ALA A 40 6.06 -12.30 -0.98
N LEU A 41 5.08 -13.04 -1.51
CA LEU A 41 4.70 -13.04 -2.92
C LEU A 41 4.38 -11.61 -3.41
N GLY A 42 3.55 -10.88 -2.66
CA GLY A 42 3.22 -9.50 -2.99
C GLY A 42 4.46 -8.61 -3.08
N THR A 43 5.31 -8.65 -2.06
CA THR A 43 6.57 -7.88 -2.02
C THR A 43 7.48 -8.24 -3.20
N ALA A 44 7.62 -9.52 -3.53
CA ALA A 44 8.45 -9.96 -4.66
C ALA A 44 7.90 -9.47 -6.02
N ILE A 45 6.57 -9.48 -6.22
CA ILE A 45 5.92 -8.93 -7.42
C ILE A 45 6.22 -7.43 -7.55
N HIS A 46 6.12 -6.66 -6.45
CA HIS A 46 6.48 -5.24 -6.45
C HIS A 46 7.95 -5.05 -6.85
N THR A 47 8.86 -5.86 -6.32
CA THR A 47 10.29 -5.79 -6.68
C THR A 47 10.53 -6.02 -8.18
N GLY A 48 9.96 -7.10 -8.75
CA GLY A 48 10.14 -7.41 -10.17
C GLY A 48 9.55 -6.33 -11.09
N THR A 49 8.33 -5.88 -10.80
CA THR A 49 7.68 -4.81 -11.59
C THR A 49 8.39 -3.47 -11.44
N ALA A 50 8.93 -3.15 -10.24
CA ALA A 50 9.69 -1.95 -10.00
C ALA A 50 11.00 -1.92 -10.78
N ALA A 51 11.73 -3.05 -10.83
CA ALA A 51 12.96 -3.16 -11.60
C ALA A 51 12.71 -2.86 -13.08
N TYR A 52 11.63 -3.39 -13.64
CA TYR A 52 11.26 -3.15 -15.04
C TYR A 52 10.88 -1.69 -15.30
N ASP A 53 9.97 -1.13 -14.51
CA ASP A 53 9.53 0.25 -14.66
C ASP A 53 10.65 1.26 -14.44
N GLN A 54 11.56 0.98 -13.49
CA GLN A 54 12.77 1.79 -13.30
C GLN A 54 13.66 1.75 -14.54
N SER A 55 13.80 0.58 -15.18
CA SER A 55 14.59 0.46 -16.39
C SER A 55 13.98 1.21 -17.58
N VAL A 56 12.66 1.31 -17.63
CA VAL A 56 11.95 2.14 -18.62
C VAL A 56 12.20 3.62 -18.34
N LEU A 57 12.17 4.02 -17.06
CA LEU A 57 12.38 5.41 -16.64
C LEU A 57 13.81 5.89 -16.94
N ASP A 58 14.82 5.07 -16.66
CA ASP A 58 16.24 5.43 -16.83
C ASP A 58 16.86 4.96 -18.16
N GLY A 59 16.11 4.23 -18.97
CA GLY A 59 16.55 3.72 -20.27
C GLY A 59 17.60 2.60 -20.18
N SER A 60 17.72 1.90 -19.06
CA SER A 60 18.71 0.82 -18.88
C SER A 60 18.40 -0.47 -19.64
N GLY A 61 17.14 -0.63 -20.09
CA GLY A 61 16.77 -1.66 -21.09
C GLY A 61 16.65 -3.08 -20.53
N LEU A 62 16.20 -3.26 -19.28
CA LEU A 62 15.89 -4.59 -18.75
C LEU A 62 14.80 -5.26 -19.58
N THR A 63 14.94 -6.56 -19.77
CA THR A 63 13.93 -7.39 -20.43
C THR A 63 12.85 -7.83 -19.44
N VAL A 64 11.75 -8.35 -19.96
CA VAL A 64 10.68 -8.96 -19.14
C VAL A 64 11.22 -10.16 -18.34
N ASP A 65 12.18 -10.91 -18.91
CA ASP A 65 12.82 -12.04 -18.24
C ASP A 65 13.69 -11.57 -17.06
N ASP A 66 14.39 -10.44 -17.20
CA ASP A 66 15.15 -9.84 -16.10
C ASP A 66 14.24 -9.39 -14.95
N ALA A 67 13.06 -8.84 -15.27
CA ALA A 67 12.05 -8.50 -14.28
C ALA A 67 11.51 -9.74 -13.54
N ALA A 68 11.26 -10.82 -14.28
CA ALA A 68 10.88 -12.10 -13.70
C ALA A 68 12.01 -12.69 -12.84
N GLY A 69 13.26 -12.53 -13.24
CA GLY A 69 14.44 -12.88 -12.44
C GLY A 69 14.48 -12.11 -11.11
N ALA A 70 14.34 -10.79 -11.15
CA ALA A 70 14.31 -9.96 -9.94
C ALA A 70 13.15 -10.33 -8.97
N PHE A 71 11.99 -10.70 -9.53
CA PHE A 71 10.89 -11.28 -8.75
C PHE A 71 11.31 -12.59 -8.07
N VAL A 72 11.91 -13.54 -8.81
CA VAL A 72 12.31 -14.85 -8.28
C VAL A 72 13.36 -14.68 -7.19
N ASP A 73 14.39 -13.87 -7.42
CA ASP A 73 15.45 -13.59 -6.46
C ASP A 73 14.86 -13.04 -5.15
N LYS A 74 13.89 -12.10 -5.25
CA LYS A 74 13.23 -11.54 -4.08
C LYS A 74 12.34 -12.53 -3.35
N LEU A 75 11.63 -13.39 -4.07
CA LEU A 75 10.77 -14.42 -3.47
C LEU A 75 11.60 -15.46 -2.69
N HIS A 76 12.75 -15.84 -3.22
CA HIS A 76 13.67 -16.83 -2.65
C HIS A 76 14.75 -16.24 -1.73
N ASP A 77 14.71 -14.93 -1.46
CA ASP A 77 15.65 -14.27 -0.56
C ASP A 77 15.64 -14.96 0.81
N PRO A 78 16.76 -15.54 1.26
CA PRO A 78 16.81 -16.26 2.53
C PRO A 78 16.54 -15.38 3.76
N SER A 79 16.56 -14.05 3.61
CA SER A 79 16.17 -13.11 4.67
C SER A 79 14.67 -12.96 4.84
N ASN A 80 13.86 -13.53 3.95
CA ASN A 80 12.40 -13.48 4.07
C ASN A 80 11.92 -14.33 5.25
N GLU A 81 11.45 -13.66 6.29
CA GLU A 81 10.77 -14.30 7.41
C GLU A 81 9.28 -14.44 7.11
N TYR A 82 8.81 -15.62 6.77
CA TYR A 82 7.39 -15.92 6.64
C TYR A 82 7.03 -17.26 7.27
N ASN A 83 5.79 -17.39 7.75
CA ASN A 83 5.26 -18.65 8.25
C ASN A 83 4.64 -19.44 7.09
N PRO A 84 5.25 -20.55 6.64
CA PRO A 84 4.75 -21.34 5.51
C PRO A 84 3.40 -22.02 5.81
N GLU A 85 3.08 -22.27 7.07
CA GLU A 85 1.83 -22.92 7.48
C GLU A 85 0.64 -21.95 7.56
N SER A 86 0.92 -20.64 7.47
CA SER A 86 -0.12 -19.63 7.59
C SER A 86 -0.98 -19.44 6.34
N ASP A 87 -0.53 -19.96 5.20
CA ASP A 87 -1.18 -19.81 3.89
C ASP A 87 -1.48 -21.17 3.23
N ASP A 88 -2.53 -21.21 2.41
CA ASP A 88 -2.86 -22.28 1.48
C ASP A 88 -2.05 -22.21 0.16
N LEU A 89 -0.80 -21.75 0.25
CA LEU A 89 0.08 -21.49 -0.89
C LEU A 89 1.47 -22.06 -0.59
N ASN A 90 2.01 -22.84 -1.51
CA ASN A 90 3.40 -23.28 -1.45
C ASN A 90 4.32 -22.40 -2.33
N LEU A 91 5.63 -22.50 -2.07
CA LEU A 91 6.61 -21.63 -2.73
C LEU A 91 6.64 -21.82 -4.27
N LYS A 92 6.52 -23.05 -4.76
CA LYS A 92 6.50 -23.34 -6.20
C LYS A 92 5.28 -22.74 -6.90
N GLU A 93 4.13 -22.78 -6.25
CA GLU A 93 2.92 -22.14 -6.77
C GLU A 93 3.01 -20.62 -6.70
N ALA A 94 3.56 -20.06 -5.61
CA ALA A 94 3.84 -18.64 -5.47
C ALA A 94 4.75 -18.14 -6.60
N GLU A 95 5.83 -18.85 -6.89
CA GLU A 95 6.75 -18.53 -7.98
C GLU A 95 6.03 -18.51 -9.33
N ARG A 96 5.28 -19.57 -9.67
CA ARG A 96 4.51 -19.63 -10.93
C ARG A 96 3.51 -18.48 -11.08
N ILE A 97 2.78 -18.14 -10.00
CA ILE A 97 1.84 -17.02 -9.99
C ILE A 97 2.56 -15.70 -10.20
N GLY A 98 3.64 -15.47 -9.47
CA GLY A 98 4.36 -14.22 -9.50
C GLY A 98 5.07 -13.97 -10.83
N ILE A 99 5.73 -14.98 -11.43
CA ILE A 99 6.30 -14.88 -12.78
C ILE A 99 5.21 -14.47 -13.77
N SER A 100 4.05 -15.16 -13.75
CA SER A 100 2.94 -14.83 -14.66
C SER A 100 2.42 -13.40 -14.47
N LEU A 101 2.30 -12.93 -13.23
CA LEU A 101 1.80 -11.57 -12.95
C LEU A 101 2.83 -10.50 -13.30
N THR A 102 4.11 -10.71 -12.99
CA THR A 102 5.20 -9.80 -13.36
C THR A 102 5.29 -9.67 -14.88
N THR A 103 5.28 -10.78 -15.60
CA THR A 103 5.28 -10.79 -17.08
C THR A 103 4.07 -10.04 -17.67
N LYS A 104 2.86 -10.33 -17.18
CA LYS A 104 1.65 -9.63 -17.62
C LYS A 104 1.71 -8.15 -17.34
N TYR A 105 2.18 -7.76 -16.17
CA TYR A 105 2.35 -6.36 -15.79
C TYR A 105 3.27 -5.64 -16.79
N CYS A 106 4.45 -6.19 -17.04
CA CYS A 106 5.43 -5.59 -17.96
C CYS A 106 4.87 -5.45 -19.38
N LEU A 107 4.10 -6.43 -19.87
CA LEU A 107 3.57 -6.44 -21.23
C LEU A 107 2.27 -5.64 -21.39
N GLU A 108 1.41 -5.62 -20.39
CA GLU A 108 0.05 -5.08 -20.52
C GLU A 108 -0.14 -3.73 -19.80
N ILE A 109 0.64 -3.46 -18.75
CA ILE A 109 0.47 -2.26 -17.90
C ILE A 109 1.54 -1.21 -18.20
N THR A 110 2.82 -1.57 -18.07
CA THR A 110 3.94 -0.63 -18.27
C THR A 110 3.83 0.17 -19.57
N PRO A 111 3.45 -0.41 -20.74
CA PRO A 111 3.34 0.34 -21.98
C PRO A 111 2.27 1.45 -21.99
N ARG A 112 1.40 1.51 -20.99
CA ARG A 112 0.32 2.52 -20.91
C ARG A 112 0.79 3.83 -20.27
N TYR A 113 1.99 3.86 -19.69
CA TYR A 113 2.47 4.96 -18.87
C TYR A 113 3.84 5.46 -19.30
N ASP A 114 4.06 6.73 -19.04
CA ASP A 114 5.39 7.33 -18.90
C ASP A 114 5.61 7.57 -17.40
N PHE A 115 6.63 6.91 -16.84
CA PHE A 115 6.90 7.02 -15.40
C PHE A 115 7.60 8.32 -15.07
N VAL A 116 7.25 8.90 -13.91
CA VAL A 116 7.88 10.08 -13.31
C VAL A 116 8.76 9.66 -12.14
N ALA A 117 8.29 8.67 -11.38
CA ALA A 117 9.05 8.05 -10.30
C ALA A 117 8.61 6.61 -10.08
N VAL A 118 9.54 5.77 -9.58
CA VAL A 118 9.33 4.36 -9.22
C VAL A 118 9.90 4.14 -7.82
N GLU A 119 9.12 3.49 -6.93
CA GLU A 119 9.50 3.22 -5.52
C GLU A 119 10.08 4.47 -4.83
N MET A 120 9.40 5.60 -5.01
CA MET A 120 9.88 6.89 -4.51
C MET A 120 9.70 6.98 -2.98
N GLU A 121 10.80 7.06 -2.25
CA GLU A 121 10.78 7.40 -0.84
C GLU A 121 10.46 8.90 -0.69
N THR A 122 9.41 9.23 0.07
CA THR A 122 8.95 10.59 0.25
C THR A 122 9.52 11.22 1.52
N LYS A 123 9.69 12.56 1.51
CA LYS A 123 10.01 13.31 2.73
C LYS A 123 8.84 13.22 3.71
N PRO A 124 9.10 12.99 5.02
CA PRO A 124 8.04 13.03 6.02
C PRO A 124 7.32 14.39 6.03
N LEU A 125 6.00 14.37 6.12
CA LEU A 125 5.16 15.56 6.23
C LEU A 125 4.54 15.63 7.63
N ASP A 126 4.90 16.65 8.39
CA ASP A 126 4.34 16.93 9.71
C ASP A 126 3.14 17.85 9.59
N ILE A 127 1.99 17.42 10.12
CA ILE A 127 0.74 18.16 10.13
C ILE A 127 0.38 18.45 11.59
N ASP A 128 0.41 19.74 11.98
CA ASP A 128 -0.07 20.18 13.28
C ASP A 128 -1.60 20.14 13.30
N CYS A 129 -2.14 19.25 14.13
CA CYS A 129 -3.58 19.05 14.29
C CYS A 129 -4.15 19.81 15.49
N GLY A 130 -3.36 20.69 16.12
CA GLY A 130 -3.73 21.43 17.32
C GLY A 130 -3.78 20.55 18.58
N GLY A 131 -3.97 21.19 19.73
CA GLY A 131 -4.04 20.48 21.02
C GLY A 131 -2.80 19.64 21.37
N GLY A 132 -1.63 20.00 20.81
CA GLY A 132 -0.36 19.32 21.04
C GLY A 132 -0.21 17.99 20.30
N ILE A 133 -0.99 17.74 19.25
CA ILE A 133 -0.90 16.55 18.40
C ILE A 133 -0.33 16.93 17.02
N VAL A 134 0.73 16.24 16.63
CA VAL A 134 1.30 16.29 15.27
C VAL A 134 1.15 14.90 14.63
N ILE A 135 0.57 14.84 13.43
CA ILE A 135 0.56 13.63 12.62
C ILE A 135 1.69 13.73 11.59
N ARG A 136 2.63 12.80 11.66
CA ARG A 136 3.72 12.65 10.70
C ARG A 136 3.33 11.63 9.66
N LEU A 137 3.09 12.07 8.44
CA LEU A 137 2.86 11.20 7.28
C LEU A 137 4.20 10.71 6.73
N THR A 138 4.26 9.41 6.37
CA THR A 138 5.43 8.79 5.73
C THR A 138 4.98 7.75 4.71
N GLY A 139 5.82 7.48 3.72
CA GLY A 139 5.55 6.41 2.75
C GLY A 139 6.62 6.28 1.68
N THR A 140 6.58 5.13 1.02
CA THR A 140 7.25 4.87 -0.25
C THR A 140 6.14 4.63 -1.26
N MET A 141 6.14 5.40 -2.31
CA MET A 141 5.11 5.41 -3.35
C MET A 141 5.52 4.45 -4.47
N ASP A 142 4.64 3.54 -4.87
CA ASP A 142 4.98 2.56 -5.90
C ASP A 142 5.36 3.26 -7.22
N ARG A 143 4.47 4.13 -7.74
CA ARG A 143 4.67 4.84 -9.02
C ARG A 143 4.08 6.25 -8.98
N ALA A 144 4.81 7.19 -9.56
CA ALA A 144 4.23 8.41 -10.15
C ALA A 144 4.37 8.32 -11.66
N ARG A 145 3.30 8.64 -12.40
CA ARG A 145 3.24 8.38 -13.84
C ARG A 145 2.36 9.38 -14.59
N VAL A 146 2.57 9.49 -15.90
CA VAL A 146 1.66 10.11 -16.85
C VAL A 146 1.07 9.02 -17.74
N ARG A 147 -0.25 9.01 -17.94
CA ARG A 147 -0.86 8.13 -18.94
C ARG A 147 -0.57 8.63 -20.33
N ARG A 148 -0.11 7.77 -21.23
CA ARG A 148 0.16 8.14 -22.64
C ARG A 148 -1.09 8.57 -23.42
N THR A 149 -2.28 8.15 -22.98
CA THR A 149 -3.56 8.38 -23.68
C THR A 149 -4.49 9.34 -22.97
N ALA A 150 -4.10 9.93 -21.84
CA ALA A 150 -4.97 10.76 -21.01
C ALA A 150 -4.21 11.69 -20.06
N LEU A 151 -4.91 12.57 -19.53
CA LEU A 151 -4.73 13.70 -18.65
C LEU A 151 -3.69 13.54 -17.52
N GLY A 152 -2.61 14.28 -17.59
CA GLY A 152 -1.77 14.70 -16.48
C GLY A 152 -1.07 13.59 -15.66
N PRO A 153 -0.20 14.00 -14.73
CA PRO A 153 0.46 13.10 -13.80
C PRO A 153 -0.52 12.54 -12.76
N GLY A 154 -0.18 11.40 -12.18
CA GLY A 154 -0.98 10.79 -11.11
C GLY A 154 -0.23 9.65 -10.42
N ILE A 155 -0.67 9.29 -9.23
CA ILE A 155 -0.18 8.13 -8.51
C ILE A 155 -0.73 6.86 -9.16
N ALA A 156 0.11 5.82 -9.27
CA ALA A 156 -0.34 4.47 -9.55
C ALA A 156 0.21 3.54 -8.46
N ASP A 157 -0.69 2.83 -7.81
CA ASP A 157 -0.39 2.01 -6.65
C ASP A 157 -0.75 0.55 -6.95
N LEU A 158 0.20 -0.35 -6.74
CA LEU A 158 0.04 -1.77 -7.04
C LEU A 158 -0.59 -2.49 -5.84
N LYS A 159 -1.57 -3.30 -6.13
CA LYS A 159 -2.25 -4.14 -5.13
C LYS A 159 -2.26 -5.60 -5.56
N SER A 160 -1.43 -6.41 -4.94
CA SER A 160 -1.42 -7.85 -5.14
C SER A 160 -2.31 -8.55 -4.10
N GLY A 161 -3.10 -9.52 -4.54
CA GLY A 161 -3.94 -10.26 -3.62
C GLY A 161 -5.02 -11.10 -4.30
N SER A 162 -5.65 -11.99 -3.53
CA SER A 162 -6.69 -12.88 -4.05
C SER A 162 -7.93 -12.14 -4.58
N LYS A 163 -8.18 -10.93 -4.09
CA LYS A 163 -9.32 -10.07 -4.44
C LYS A 163 -8.88 -8.74 -5.07
N ALA A 164 -7.64 -8.63 -5.54
CA ALA A 164 -7.14 -7.39 -6.13
C ALA A 164 -7.85 -7.02 -7.45
N VAL A 165 -8.40 -8.01 -8.14
CA VAL A 165 -9.22 -7.84 -9.35
C VAL A 165 -10.55 -8.54 -9.17
N ALA A 166 -11.64 -7.87 -9.53
CA ALA A 166 -13.00 -8.39 -9.55
C ALA A 166 -13.69 -7.99 -10.86
N GLN A 167 -14.23 -8.98 -11.57
CA GLN A 167 -14.94 -8.75 -12.85
C GLN A 167 -14.10 -7.96 -13.89
N GLY A 168 -12.79 -8.24 -13.98
CA GLY A 168 -11.88 -7.58 -14.91
C GLY A 168 -11.47 -6.15 -14.53
N VAL A 169 -11.80 -5.69 -13.32
CA VAL A 169 -11.49 -4.34 -12.84
C VAL A 169 -10.72 -4.42 -11.51
N ALA A 170 -9.73 -3.56 -11.32
CA ALA A 170 -9.03 -3.49 -10.04
C ALA A 170 -9.97 -3.01 -8.92
N VAL A 171 -9.82 -3.59 -7.74
CA VAL A 171 -10.62 -3.20 -6.56
C VAL A 171 -10.02 -1.94 -5.96
N THR A 172 -10.81 -0.86 -5.92
CA THR A 172 -10.38 0.45 -5.38
C THR A 172 -10.84 0.69 -3.94
N LYS A 173 -11.81 -0.10 -3.47
CA LYS A 173 -12.40 0.10 -2.15
C LYS A 173 -11.36 -0.01 -1.03
N GLY A 174 -11.27 1.03 -0.20
CA GLY A 174 -10.37 1.08 0.95
C GLY A 174 -8.96 1.63 0.65
N HIS A 175 -8.63 1.92 -0.63
CA HIS A 175 -7.30 2.43 -1.02
C HIS A 175 -7.22 3.96 -1.07
N GLY A 176 -8.36 4.66 -1.07
CA GLY A 176 -8.40 6.13 -1.09
C GLY A 176 -7.48 6.81 -0.06
N PRO A 177 -7.50 6.41 1.23
CA PRO A 177 -6.66 7.04 2.25
C PRO A 177 -5.15 6.88 1.99
N GLN A 178 -4.71 5.74 1.47
CA GLN A 178 -3.31 5.52 1.09
C GLN A 178 -2.92 6.43 -0.07
N ILE A 179 -3.74 6.48 -1.11
CA ILE A 179 -3.52 7.32 -2.29
C ILE A 179 -3.49 8.80 -1.90
N GLY A 180 -4.48 9.29 -1.16
CA GLY A 180 -4.51 10.69 -0.74
C GLY A 180 -3.30 11.08 0.13
N THR A 181 -2.77 10.13 0.91
CA THR A 181 -1.51 10.34 1.64
C THR A 181 -0.33 10.46 0.67
N TYR A 182 -0.26 9.63 -0.37
CA TYR A 182 0.80 9.73 -1.37
C TYR A 182 0.72 11.03 -2.18
N GLU A 183 -0.47 11.50 -2.53
CA GLU A 183 -0.64 12.80 -3.18
C GLU A 183 -0.07 13.94 -2.32
N LEU A 184 -0.41 13.98 -1.02
CA LEU A 184 0.14 14.96 -0.07
C LEU A 184 1.67 14.84 0.08
N LEU A 185 2.20 13.64 0.18
CA LEU A 185 3.63 13.38 0.33
C LEU A 185 4.41 13.72 -0.94
N TYR A 186 3.85 13.45 -2.11
CA TYR A 186 4.47 13.79 -3.39
C TYR A 186 4.62 15.32 -3.52
N GLU A 187 3.52 16.04 -3.34
CA GLU A 187 3.50 17.51 -3.38
C GLU A 187 4.50 18.11 -2.38
N HIS A 188 4.53 17.58 -1.14
CA HIS A 188 5.48 18.04 -0.13
C HIS A 188 6.94 17.74 -0.51
N THR A 189 7.20 16.62 -1.16
CA THR A 189 8.56 16.17 -1.49
C THR A 189 9.13 16.90 -2.68
N THR A 190 8.31 17.10 -3.74
CA THR A 190 8.72 17.63 -5.03
C THR A 190 8.40 19.13 -5.20
N GLY A 191 7.38 19.62 -4.52
CA GLY A 191 6.79 20.94 -4.75
C GLY A 191 5.88 20.99 -5.96
N GLU A 192 5.58 19.87 -6.60
CA GLU A 192 4.77 19.75 -7.82
C GLU A 192 3.42 19.12 -7.52
N ASP A 193 2.37 19.58 -8.17
CA ASP A 193 1.04 18.96 -8.12
C ASP A 193 1.05 17.64 -8.92
N ILE A 194 0.59 16.55 -8.30
CA ILE A 194 0.47 15.24 -8.94
C ILE A 194 -0.92 15.01 -9.56
N GLY A 195 -1.82 15.99 -9.46
CA GLY A 195 -3.22 15.85 -9.88
C GLY A 195 -4.07 15.10 -8.86
N ASP A 196 -5.34 14.92 -9.19
CA ASP A 196 -6.37 14.34 -8.30
C ASP A 196 -6.90 12.99 -8.77
N THR A 197 -6.29 12.41 -9.83
CA THR A 197 -6.70 11.13 -10.42
C THR A 197 -5.57 10.12 -10.36
N ALA A 198 -5.70 9.21 -9.43
CA ALA A 198 -4.79 8.08 -9.26
C ALA A 198 -5.37 6.79 -9.84
N GLU A 199 -4.56 5.75 -9.90
CA GLU A 199 -4.97 4.40 -10.30
C GLU A 199 -4.52 3.35 -9.33
N ILE A 200 -5.39 2.35 -9.14
CA ILE A 200 -5.01 1.07 -8.54
C ILE A 200 -4.71 0.09 -9.68
N ILE A 201 -3.56 -0.54 -9.61
CA ILE A 201 -3.16 -1.64 -10.49
C ILE A 201 -3.31 -2.94 -9.71
N GLY A 202 -4.39 -3.67 -9.98
CA GLY A 202 -4.72 -4.93 -9.30
C GLY A 202 -4.00 -6.11 -9.95
N LEU A 203 -3.36 -6.94 -9.13
CA LEU A 203 -2.62 -8.14 -9.49
C LEU A 203 -3.22 -9.34 -8.74
N LYS A 204 -4.07 -10.13 -9.39
CA LYS A 204 -4.83 -11.20 -8.77
C LYS A 204 -3.99 -12.45 -8.58
N THR A 205 -3.74 -12.82 -7.32
CA THR A 205 -2.85 -13.94 -6.94
C THR A 205 -3.57 -15.27 -6.70
N LYS A 206 -4.89 -15.35 -6.83
CA LYS A 206 -5.66 -16.60 -6.64
C LYS A 206 -6.50 -16.91 -7.88
N GLY A 207 -6.51 -18.17 -8.30
CA GLY A 207 -7.13 -18.61 -9.55
C GLY A 207 -6.26 -18.27 -10.76
N THR A 208 -6.88 -17.85 -11.85
CA THR A 208 -6.13 -17.38 -13.04
C THR A 208 -5.48 -16.03 -12.73
N PRO A 209 -4.15 -15.90 -12.89
CA PRO A 209 -3.45 -14.63 -12.75
C PRO A 209 -4.01 -13.56 -13.71
N GLU A 210 -4.43 -12.44 -13.15
CA GLU A 210 -5.10 -11.36 -13.89
C GLU A 210 -4.54 -10.02 -13.45
N VAL A 211 -4.39 -9.09 -14.40
CA VAL A 211 -3.94 -7.71 -14.16
C VAL A 211 -5.01 -6.77 -14.67
N ALA A 212 -5.42 -5.80 -13.86
CA ALA A 212 -6.42 -4.81 -14.23
C ALA A 212 -6.15 -3.48 -13.55
N THR A 213 -6.74 -2.41 -14.07
CA THR A 213 -6.63 -1.07 -13.50
C THR A 213 -8.00 -0.49 -13.16
N ALA A 214 -8.03 0.42 -12.20
CA ALA A 214 -9.21 1.23 -11.89
C ALA A 214 -8.79 2.58 -11.31
N GLN A 215 -9.55 3.62 -11.59
CA GLN A 215 -9.26 4.98 -11.14
C GLN A 215 -9.82 5.26 -9.75
N ILE A 216 -9.09 6.10 -9.00
CA ILE A 216 -9.55 6.76 -7.78
C ILE A 216 -9.37 8.26 -8.00
N ALA A 217 -10.44 9.03 -7.81
CA ALA A 217 -10.39 10.48 -7.88
C ALA A 217 -10.56 11.11 -6.51
N ASN A 218 -10.00 12.32 -6.35
CA ASN A 218 -10.16 13.16 -5.15
C ASN A 218 -9.70 12.48 -3.84
N ALA A 219 -8.68 11.62 -3.88
CA ALA A 219 -8.23 10.86 -2.70
C ALA A 219 -7.65 11.78 -1.62
N LYS A 220 -6.95 12.84 -1.98
CA LYS A 220 -6.43 13.86 -1.06
C LYS A 220 -7.55 14.47 -0.21
N ARG A 221 -8.72 14.71 -0.80
CA ARG A 221 -9.88 15.25 -0.07
C ARG A 221 -10.37 14.34 1.05
N VAL A 222 -10.25 13.03 0.90
CA VAL A 222 -10.56 12.07 1.99
C VAL A 222 -9.65 12.28 3.19
N MET A 223 -8.40 12.65 2.95
CA MET A 223 -7.41 12.88 4.01
C MET A 223 -7.59 14.22 4.72
N VAL A 224 -7.77 15.28 3.96
CA VAL A 224 -7.82 16.65 4.52
C VAL A 224 -9.23 17.13 4.85
N GLY A 225 -10.26 16.51 4.26
CA GLY A 225 -11.65 16.93 4.42
C GLY A 225 -12.03 18.15 3.57
N THR A 226 -13.08 18.83 4.00
CA THR A 226 -13.63 20.06 3.41
C THR A 226 -13.92 21.05 4.53
N GLU A 227 -14.37 22.25 4.18
CA GLU A 227 -14.83 23.24 5.18
C GLU A 227 -15.98 22.72 6.06
N GLU A 228 -16.79 21.83 5.52
CA GLU A 228 -17.99 21.27 6.21
C GLU A 228 -17.73 19.92 6.90
N THR A 229 -16.71 19.18 6.44
CA THR A 229 -16.51 17.78 6.89
C THR A 229 -15.04 17.53 7.18
N PRO A 230 -14.70 17.10 8.43
CA PRO A 230 -13.32 16.72 8.77
C PRO A 230 -12.78 15.59 7.89
N GLY A 231 -11.48 15.64 7.56
CA GLY A 231 -10.78 14.54 6.91
C GLY A 231 -10.30 13.47 7.89
N LEU A 232 -9.78 12.38 7.35
CA LEU A 232 -9.28 11.27 8.17
C LEU A 232 -8.11 11.68 9.07
N ILE A 233 -7.30 12.66 8.67
CA ILE A 233 -6.22 13.22 9.50
C ILE A 233 -6.80 13.80 10.80
N GLN A 234 -7.91 14.54 10.72
CA GLN A 234 -8.53 15.13 11.90
C GLN A 234 -9.15 14.05 12.82
N PHE A 235 -9.84 13.05 12.25
CA PHE A 235 -10.37 11.94 13.04
C PHE A 235 -9.27 11.13 13.74
N ALA A 236 -8.13 10.91 13.08
CA ALA A 236 -6.98 10.27 13.70
C ALA A 236 -6.38 11.13 14.83
N ALA A 237 -6.29 12.44 14.62
CA ALA A 237 -5.81 13.37 15.65
C ALA A 237 -6.69 13.34 16.90
N ASP A 238 -8.02 13.27 16.73
CA ASP A 238 -8.95 13.17 17.87
C ASP A 238 -8.78 11.85 18.62
N MET A 239 -8.58 10.76 17.89
CA MET A 239 -8.26 9.46 18.49
C MET A 239 -6.95 9.51 19.28
N PHE A 240 -5.89 10.04 18.71
CA PHE A 240 -4.59 10.17 19.38
C PHE A 240 -4.65 11.10 20.60
N ARG A 241 -5.38 12.20 20.49
CA ARG A 241 -5.61 13.15 21.63
C ARG A 241 -6.33 12.48 22.78
N SER A 242 -7.31 11.63 22.50
CA SER A 242 -8.06 10.91 23.53
C SER A 242 -7.28 9.73 24.13
N GLY A 243 -6.25 9.23 23.43
CA GLY A 243 -5.52 8.01 23.80
C GLY A 243 -6.38 6.74 23.74
N ARG A 244 -7.54 6.79 23.10
CA ARG A 244 -8.49 5.68 23.03
C ARG A 244 -8.49 5.04 21.65
N PHE A 245 -7.87 3.87 21.55
CA PHE A 245 -7.81 3.07 20.33
C PHE A 245 -8.94 2.04 20.36
N TYR A 246 -9.95 2.24 19.52
CA TYR A 246 -11.15 1.40 19.52
C TYR A 246 -10.91 0.03 18.90
N PRO A 247 -11.32 -1.07 19.57
CA PRO A 247 -11.30 -2.43 19.00
C PRO A 247 -12.44 -2.61 18.01
N ASN A 248 -12.22 -3.52 17.04
CA ASN A 248 -13.27 -3.98 16.12
C ASN A 248 -13.24 -5.51 16.03
N PRO A 249 -14.01 -6.24 16.86
CA PRO A 249 -14.05 -7.70 16.84
C PRO A 249 -14.65 -8.27 15.55
N LYS A 250 -15.40 -7.49 14.79
CA LYS A 250 -15.98 -7.89 13.49
C LYS A 250 -15.01 -7.74 12.31
N SER A 251 -13.82 -7.19 12.55
CA SER A 251 -12.78 -7.08 11.51
C SER A 251 -12.33 -8.45 11.05
N LEU A 252 -12.16 -8.63 9.75
CA LEU A 252 -11.52 -9.84 9.18
C LEU A 252 -10.06 -10.00 9.63
N LEU A 253 -9.45 -8.95 10.16
CA LEU A 253 -8.11 -8.98 10.75
C LEU A 253 -8.12 -9.32 12.25
N CYS A 254 -9.30 -9.52 12.85
CA CYS A 254 -9.45 -10.01 14.21
C CYS A 254 -9.30 -11.54 14.23
N ASP A 255 -8.09 -11.98 13.93
CA ASP A 255 -7.71 -13.38 13.79
C ASP A 255 -6.29 -13.57 14.30
N LYS A 256 -5.99 -14.76 14.84
CA LYS A 256 -4.68 -15.14 15.36
C LYS A 256 -3.55 -14.95 14.34
N LYS A 257 -3.86 -15.11 13.08
CA LYS A 257 -2.91 -14.92 11.98
C LYS A 257 -2.49 -13.45 11.80
N TYR A 258 -3.42 -12.50 12.04
CA TYR A 258 -3.22 -11.10 11.66
C TYR A 258 -3.06 -10.15 12.85
N CYS A 259 -3.52 -10.54 14.04
CA CYS A 259 -3.53 -9.67 15.20
C CYS A 259 -2.51 -10.11 16.25
N PRO A 260 -1.44 -9.32 16.51
CA PRO A 260 -0.45 -9.69 17.51
C PRO A 260 -1.00 -9.68 18.95
N ARG A 261 -2.14 -9.03 19.18
CA ARG A 261 -2.85 -9.02 20.47
C ARG A 261 -3.88 -10.14 20.61
N TYR A 262 -4.11 -10.98 19.58
CA TYR A 262 -5.22 -11.92 19.60
C TYR A 262 -5.29 -12.75 20.88
N GLY A 263 -4.16 -13.30 21.34
CA GLY A 263 -4.11 -14.13 22.56
C GLY A 263 -4.34 -13.40 23.89
N THR A 264 -4.30 -12.06 23.90
CA THR A 264 -4.46 -11.22 25.10
C THR A 264 -5.59 -10.19 24.97
N CYS A 265 -6.25 -10.14 23.81
CA CYS A 265 -7.33 -9.20 23.53
C CYS A 265 -8.63 -9.72 24.15
N GLN A 266 -9.26 -8.93 25.01
CA GLN A 266 -10.55 -9.27 25.64
C GLN A 266 -11.76 -9.02 24.74
N PHE A 267 -11.57 -8.47 23.54
CA PHE A 267 -12.65 -8.06 22.64
C PHE A 267 -12.88 -9.03 21.47
N HIS A 268 -12.00 -10.04 21.26
CA HIS A 268 -12.28 -11.05 20.24
C HIS A 268 -13.31 -12.06 20.72
N GLU A 269 -14.12 -12.58 19.81
CA GLU A 269 -15.07 -13.66 20.03
C GLU A 269 -14.43 -15.03 19.78
#